data_354dafa4f0a558849361992e9d49364b
#
_entry.id   354dafa4f0a558849361992e9d49364b
#
_cell.length_a   1.000
_cell.length_b   1.000
_cell.length_c   1.000
_cell.angle_alpha   90.00
_cell.angle_beta   90.00
_cell.angle_gamma   90.00
#
_symmetry.space_group_name_H-M   'P 1'
#
loop_
_entity.id
_entity.type
_entity.pdbx_description
1 polymer ?
#
loop_
_entity_poly.entity_id
_entity_poly.type
_entity_poly.pdbx_seq_one_letter_code
_entity_poly.pdbx_strand_id
1 'polypeptide(L)'
;MLLYAQKVLKEWDEIPKAIQRRFPILFIDEAQDTDTFQWNLLKKAFNSDGELSIRQGFGDSNQAIYGNLYADDTTENFPRENALVLSESRRFDSSISSLANTVALSKAQMDGTDNEFTQKGIKHTIFLFEKENAAQVIDEFGQLILDTFSDEELKTYEKEGVHVIGMIHDKKEETKDNQFPKGIYDYWNAYEARTANKRTTPKNLIDYFRKGIEEFQNNGEKSEQIEWICKGLRRLVNKAKECNYIPATGNSINAIMKLLSDEQKKDFRKLLMLLADFGNLISKEDWKSMVIIMKKILSLFETEPNEDVNKFGKWVEDQEKSNENSNENSDDKKLLPNYYVYCDEETKREVDMEFGSIHSVKGRTHLATLVLE
;
A
#
# COMPACT_ATOMS: atom_id res chain seq x y z
N MET A 1 -5.81 -12.55 15.61
CA MET A 1 -6.76 -13.19 14.68
C MET A 1 -6.29 -14.58 14.27
N LEU A 2 -5.08 -14.76 13.73
CA LEU A 2 -4.57 -16.06 13.26
C LEU A 2 -4.59 -17.18 14.32
N LEU A 3 -4.19 -16.91 15.58
CA LEU A 3 -4.23 -17.88 16.69
C LEU A 3 -5.67 -18.35 16.98
N TYR A 4 -6.65 -17.45 16.84
CA TYR A 4 -8.05 -17.83 17.01
C TYR A 4 -8.52 -18.74 15.86
N ALA A 5 -8.15 -18.42 14.62
CA ALA A 5 -8.43 -19.29 13.48
C ALA A 5 -7.82 -20.70 13.65
N GLN A 6 -6.57 -20.77 14.13
CA GLN A 6 -5.92 -22.04 14.44
C GLN A 6 -6.70 -22.87 15.46
N LYS A 7 -7.18 -22.22 16.54
CA LYS A 7 -7.97 -22.88 17.56
C LYS A 7 -9.30 -23.41 16.99
N VAL A 8 -10.01 -22.58 16.24
CA VAL A 8 -11.28 -22.96 15.59
C VAL A 8 -11.11 -24.14 14.65
N LEU A 9 -10.11 -24.07 13.75
CA LEU A 9 -9.83 -25.17 12.81
C LEU A 9 -9.32 -26.45 13.49
N LYS A 10 -8.87 -26.37 14.76
CA LYS A 10 -8.45 -27.54 15.54
C LYS A 10 -9.60 -28.16 16.33
N GLU A 11 -10.54 -27.34 16.81
CA GLU A 11 -11.63 -27.79 17.70
C GLU A 11 -12.86 -28.28 16.95
N TRP A 12 -13.07 -27.80 15.70
CA TRP A 12 -14.28 -28.12 14.92
C TRP A 12 -13.95 -28.63 13.51
N ASP A 13 -13.93 -29.94 13.34
CA ASP A 13 -13.60 -30.59 12.05
C ASP A 13 -14.60 -30.30 10.95
N GLU A 14 -15.81 -29.87 11.27
CA GLU A 14 -16.83 -29.51 10.28
C GLU A 14 -16.56 -28.16 9.60
N ILE A 15 -15.78 -27.28 10.24
CA ILE A 15 -15.47 -25.95 9.67
C ILE A 15 -14.60 -26.06 8.43
N PRO A 16 -13.46 -26.79 8.41
CA PRO A 16 -12.70 -27.01 7.19
C PRO A 16 -13.56 -27.59 6.06
N LYS A 17 -14.40 -28.59 6.35
CA LYS A 17 -15.30 -29.19 5.35
C LYS A 17 -16.31 -28.18 4.77
N ALA A 18 -16.86 -27.32 5.62
CA ALA A 18 -17.78 -26.26 5.18
C ALA A 18 -17.05 -25.22 4.30
N ILE A 19 -15.81 -24.83 4.68
CA ILE A 19 -14.97 -23.94 3.89
C ILE A 19 -14.70 -24.53 2.51
N GLN A 20 -14.26 -25.79 2.44
CA GLN A 20 -13.93 -26.47 1.19
C GLN A 20 -15.14 -26.65 0.28
N ARG A 21 -16.32 -26.95 0.84
CA ARG A 21 -17.56 -27.02 0.07
C ARG A 21 -17.97 -25.66 -0.51
N ARG A 22 -17.72 -24.59 0.22
CA ARG A 22 -18.05 -23.23 -0.21
C ARG A 22 -17.02 -22.67 -1.20
N PHE A 23 -15.74 -23.03 -1.00
CA PHE A 23 -14.59 -22.57 -1.77
C PHE A 23 -13.76 -23.78 -2.23
N PRO A 24 -14.16 -24.46 -3.31
CA PRO A 24 -13.50 -25.67 -3.77
C PRO A 24 -12.12 -25.43 -4.36
N ILE A 25 -11.80 -24.17 -4.70
CA ILE A 25 -10.50 -23.78 -5.26
C ILE A 25 -9.98 -22.60 -4.47
N LEU A 26 -8.70 -22.66 -4.07
CA LEU A 26 -7.95 -21.59 -3.45
C LEU A 26 -6.76 -21.21 -4.33
N PHE A 27 -6.72 -19.97 -4.79
CA PHE A 27 -5.55 -19.36 -5.41
C PHE A 27 -4.83 -18.48 -4.39
N ILE A 28 -3.51 -18.62 -4.32
CA ILE A 28 -2.66 -17.87 -3.41
C ILE A 28 -1.67 -17.10 -4.28
N ASP A 29 -1.85 -15.79 -4.35
CA ASP A 29 -0.91 -14.89 -5.01
C ASP A 29 0.21 -14.49 -4.06
N GLU A 30 1.39 -14.14 -4.62
CA GLU A 30 2.60 -13.82 -3.84
C GLU A 30 2.91 -14.91 -2.79
N ALA A 31 2.80 -16.16 -3.19
CA ALA A 31 2.88 -17.31 -2.29
C ALA A 31 4.22 -17.42 -1.54
N GLN A 32 5.31 -16.83 -2.06
CA GLN A 32 6.62 -16.75 -1.43
C GLN A 32 6.64 -15.88 -0.16
N ASP A 33 5.67 -14.95 -0.01
CA ASP A 33 5.57 -14.07 1.15
C ASP A 33 4.66 -14.64 2.25
N THR A 34 4.11 -15.83 2.04
CA THR A 34 3.25 -16.53 3.02
C THR A 34 4.11 -17.23 4.07
N ASP A 35 3.98 -16.86 5.34
CA ASP A 35 4.75 -17.47 6.43
C ASP A 35 4.30 -18.91 6.77
N THR A 36 5.15 -19.66 7.45
CA THR A 36 4.89 -21.06 7.84
C THR A 36 3.61 -21.24 8.65
N PHE A 37 3.29 -20.28 9.52
CA PHE A 37 2.07 -20.34 10.31
C PHE A 37 0.81 -20.16 9.45
N GLN A 38 0.85 -19.23 8.53
CA GLN A 38 -0.21 -19.00 7.55
C GLN A 38 -0.40 -20.22 6.64
N TRP A 39 0.71 -20.81 6.13
CA TRP A 39 0.67 -22.06 5.37
C TRP A 39 0.00 -23.19 6.14
N ASN A 40 0.33 -23.35 7.42
CA ASN A 40 -0.28 -24.37 8.26
C ASN A 40 -1.79 -24.16 8.49
N LEU A 41 -2.24 -22.90 8.57
CA LEU A 41 -3.66 -22.59 8.62
C LEU A 41 -4.37 -22.92 7.30
N LEU A 42 -3.77 -22.52 6.17
CA LEU A 42 -4.30 -22.79 4.85
C LEU A 42 -4.36 -24.30 4.57
N LYS A 43 -3.33 -25.08 4.98
CA LYS A 43 -3.33 -26.53 4.89
C LYS A 43 -4.47 -27.15 5.69
N LYS A 44 -4.76 -26.65 6.90
CA LYS A 44 -5.87 -27.14 7.72
C LYS A 44 -7.23 -26.78 7.15
N ALA A 45 -7.40 -25.54 6.67
CA ALA A 45 -8.65 -25.08 6.10
C ALA A 45 -8.97 -25.73 4.75
N PHE A 46 -7.94 -25.96 3.94
CA PHE A 46 -8.03 -26.50 2.58
C PHE A 46 -7.18 -27.76 2.48
N ASN A 47 -7.55 -28.85 3.16
CA ASN A 47 -6.79 -30.09 3.17
C ASN A 47 -6.63 -30.66 1.77
N SER A 48 -5.37 -30.93 1.38
CA SER A 48 -5.05 -31.51 0.08
C SER A 48 -5.32 -33.01 -0.01
N ASP A 49 -5.42 -33.67 1.13
CA ASP A 49 -5.64 -35.13 1.20
C ASP A 49 -7.13 -35.48 1.09
N GLY A 50 -8.00 -34.48 1.18
CA GLY A 50 -9.43 -34.62 0.94
C GLY A 50 -9.80 -34.14 -0.44
N GLU A 51 -10.58 -34.89 -1.13
CA GLU A 51 -11.08 -34.67 -2.49
C GLU A 51 -11.87 -33.37 -2.70
N LEU A 52 -11.92 -32.45 -1.71
CA LEU A 52 -12.89 -31.35 -1.67
C LEU A 52 -12.35 -30.01 -2.14
N SER A 53 -11.03 -29.79 -2.14
CA SER A 53 -10.49 -28.50 -2.58
C SER A 53 -9.10 -28.59 -3.22
N ILE A 54 -8.87 -27.69 -4.18
CA ILE A 54 -7.61 -27.55 -4.89
C ILE A 54 -6.93 -26.27 -4.39
N ARG A 55 -5.63 -26.33 -4.10
CA ARG A 55 -4.80 -25.19 -3.75
C ARG A 55 -3.73 -24.97 -4.81
N GLN A 56 -3.63 -23.76 -5.30
CA GLN A 56 -2.62 -23.36 -6.25
C GLN A 56 -1.96 -22.06 -5.79
N GLY A 57 -0.63 -22.08 -5.63
CA GLY A 57 0.18 -20.91 -5.32
C GLY A 57 0.80 -20.35 -6.59
N PHE A 58 0.85 -19.04 -6.69
CA PHE A 58 1.56 -18.26 -7.69
C PHE A 58 2.57 -17.37 -6.98
N GLY A 59 3.75 -17.21 -7.53
CA GLY A 59 4.77 -16.37 -6.95
C GLY A 59 6.14 -16.58 -7.55
N ASP A 60 7.11 -15.81 -7.08
CA ASP A 60 8.50 -15.87 -7.48
C ASP A 60 9.39 -15.92 -6.24
N SER A 61 10.13 -17.02 -6.07
CA SER A 61 11.03 -17.22 -4.92
C SER A 61 12.12 -16.13 -4.84
N ASN A 62 12.53 -15.54 -5.96
CA ASN A 62 13.52 -14.47 -6.01
C ASN A 62 12.95 -13.13 -5.48
N GLN A 63 11.62 -13.00 -5.36
CA GLN A 63 10.94 -11.82 -4.84
C GLN A 63 10.50 -11.95 -3.38
N ALA A 64 10.91 -13.02 -2.68
CA ALA A 64 10.58 -13.22 -1.26
C ALA A 64 11.23 -12.12 -0.40
N ILE A 65 10.40 -11.34 0.31
CA ILE A 65 10.86 -10.21 1.12
C ILE A 65 10.76 -10.53 2.61
N TYR A 66 9.79 -11.37 2.99
CA TYR A 66 9.45 -11.70 4.38
C TYR A 66 9.85 -13.11 4.78
N GLY A 67 10.40 -13.90 3.86
CA GLY A 67 10.83 -15.28 4.14
C GLY A 67 12.16 -15.29 4.89
N ASN A 68 12.27 -16.11 5.94
CA ASN A 68 13.58 -16.57 6.41
C ASN A 68 14.17 -17.42 5.28
N LEU A 69 15.11 -16.91 4.54
CA LEU A 69 15.89 -17.63 3.52
C LEU A 69 16.59 -18.87 4.09
N TYR A 70 16.57 -19.03 5.44
CA TYR A 70 17.20 -20.09 6.21
C TYR A 70 16.23 -20.84 7.13
N ALA A 71 14.92 -20.62 7.01
CA ALA A 71 13.96 -21.38 7.82
C ALA A 71 13.86 -22.79 7.28
N ASP A 72 14.25 -23.72 8.11
CA ASP A 72 14.21 -25.15 7.93
C ASP A 72 13.03 -25.65 7.08
N ASP A 73 13.38 -26.33 6.00
CA ASP A 73 12.75 -27.53 5.47
C ASP A 73 11.21 -27.54 5.40
N THR A 74 10.63 -26.61 4.61
CA THR A 74 9.26 -26.78 4.18
C THR A 74 9.12 -26.63 2.66
N THR A 75 9.88 -27.43 1.93
CA THR A 75 9.75 -27.70 0.50
C THR A 75 8.32 -28.11 0.07
N GLU A 76 7.45 -28.37 1.06
CA GLU A 76 6.04 -28.66 0.84
C GLU A 76 5.15 -27.42 0.59
N ASN A 77 5.64 -26.19 0.83
CA ASN A 77 4.81 -25.01 0.78
C ASN A 77 4.86 -24.32 -0.59
N PHE A 78 5.96 -23.61 -0.87
CA PHE A 78 6.16 -22.90 -2.14
C PHE A 78 7.67 -22.59 -2.34
N PRO A 79 8.23 -22.83 -3.56
CA PRO A 79 7.64 -23.62 -4.64
C PRO A 79 7.61 -25.12 -4.29
N ARG A 80 6.69 -25.87 -4.87
CA ARG A 80 6.68 -27.34 -4.78
C ARG A 80 7.65 -27.95 -5.79
N GLU A 81 8.09 -29.18 -5.55
CA GLU A 81 9.00 -29.90 -6.48
C GLU A 81 8.50 -29.96 -7.93
N ASN A 82 7.17 -30.06 -8.11
CA ASN A 82 6.52 -30.15 -9.41
C ASN A 82 5.92 -28.80 -9.85
N ALA A 83 6.47 -27.67 -9.39
CA ALA A 83 5.99 -26.35 -9.80
C ALA A 83 6.19 -26.14 -11.30
N LEU A 84 5.17 -25.60 -11.96
CA LEU A 84 5.29 -25.14 -13.33
C LEU A 84 5.99 -23.78 -13.34
N VAL A 85 7.01 -23.65 -14.15
CA VAL A 85 7.76 -22.41 -14.32
C VAL A 85 7.12 -21.61 -15.45
N LEU A 86 6.75 -20.35 -15.16
CA LEU A 86 6.37 -19.35 -16.15
C LEU A 86 7.58 -18.44 -16.35
N SER A 87 8.43 -18.73 -17.33
CA SER A 87 9.69 -18.02 -17.54
C SER A 87 9.52 -16.71 -18.28
N GLU A 88 8.49 -16.56 -19.11
CA GLU A 88 8.30 -15.38 -19.95
C GLU A 88 7.73 -14.19 -19.17
N SER A 89 8.46 -13.07 -19.18
CA SER A 89 7.98 -11.79 -18.69
C SER A 89 7.59 -10.87 -19.85
N ARG A 90 6.41 -10.27 -19.73
CA ARG A 90 5.93 -9.23 -20.66
C ARG A 90 6.21 -7.81 -20.17
N ARG A 91 6.84 -7.65 -19.02
CA ARG A 91 7.10 -6.34 -18.41
C ARG A 91 8.44 -5.74 -18.80
N PHE A 92 9.38 -6.58 -19.21
CA PHE A 92 10.74 -6.17 -19.55
C PHE A 92 11.30 -7.08 -20.64
N ASP A 93 12.34 -6.61 -21.29
CA ASP A 93 12.99 -7.27 -22.40
C ASP A 93 14.11 -8.26 -21.98
N SER A 94 14.77 -8.84 -22.98
CA SER A 94 15.85 -9.80 -22.80
C SER A 94 17.08 -9.21 -22.12
N SER A 95 17.32 -7.89 -22.23
CA SER A 95 18.47 -7.23 -21.61
C SER A 95 18.30 -7.15 -20.07
N ILE A 96 17.09 -6.83 -19.61
CA ILE A 96 16.75 -6.79 -18.19
C ILE A 96 16.74 -8.21 -17.61
N SER A 97 16.13 -9.18 -18.30
CA SER A 97 16.09 -10.55 -17.80
C SER A 97 17.48 -11.16 -17.69
N SER A 98 18.37 -10.90 -18.65
CA SER A 98 19.75 -11.36 -18.60
C SER A 98 20.50 -10.81 -17.36
N LEU A 99 20.29 -9.52 -17.03
CA LEU A 99 20.87 -8.94 -15.84
C LEU A 99 20.28 -9.53 -14.56
N ALA A 100 18.95 -9.64 -14.48
CA ALA A 100 18.24 -10.19 -13.32
C ALA A 100 18.65 -11.65 -13.05
N ASN A 101 18.81 -12.47 -14.08
CA ASN A 101 19.22 -13.87 -13.96
C ASN A 101 20.64 -14.01 -13.34
N THR A 102 21.52 -13.01 -13.49
CA THR A 102 22.88 -13.07 -12.91
C THR A 102 22.85 -12.98 -11.38
N VAL A 103 21.84 -12.32 -10.81
CA VAL A 103 21.69 -12.09 -9.35
C VAL A 103 20.59 -12.95 -8.73
N ALA A 104 19.89 -13.75 -9.53
CA ALA A 104 18.82 -14.62 -9.06
C ALA A 104 19.34 -15.71 -8.13
N LEU A 105 18.68 -15.90 -6.98
CA LEU A 105 18.97 -16.96 -6.02
C LEU A 105 18.41 -18.31 -6.46
N SER A 106 17.22 -18.28 -7.06
CA SER A 106 16.60 -19.46 -7.68
C SER A 106 17.14 -19.67 -9.09
N LYS A 107 17.38 -20.94 -9.45
CA LYS A 107 17.88 -21.31 -10.79
C LYS A 107 16.82 -21.22 -11.90
N ALA A 108 15.59 -20.86 -11.58
CA ALA A 108 14.57 -20.63 -12.60
C ALA A 108 14.99 -19.42 -13.44
N GLN A 109 15.30 -19.65 -14.71
CA GLN A 109 15.60 -18.57 -15.63
C GLN A 109 14.34 -17.83 -16.02
N MET A 110 14.48 -16.53 -16.20
CA MET A 110 13.44 -15.63 -16.64
C MET A 110 13.80 -15.08 -18.01
N ASP A 111 12.85 -15.12 -18.91
CA ASP A 111 12.99 -14.67 -20.29
C ASP A 111 12.19 -13.36 -20.44
N GLY A 112 12.84 -12.32 -20.95
CA GLY A 112 12.18 -11.07 -21.29
C GLY A 112 11.55 -11.15 -22.69
N THR A 113 10.50 -10.37 -22.89
CA THR A 113 9.87 -10.23 -24.21
C THR A 113 10.36 -8.94 -24.86
N ASP A 114 11.00 -9.08 -26.02
CA ASP A 114 11.49 -7.92 -26.77
C ASP A 114 10.34 -6.99 -27.18
N ASN A 115 10.59 -5.71 -27.07
CA ASN A 115 9.64 -4.64 -27.34
C ASN A 115 10.29 -3.53 -28.18
N GLU A 116 9.60 -2.43 -28.39
CA GLU A 116 10.10 -1.31 -29.17
C GLU A 116 11.38 -0.67 -28.60
N PHE A 117 11.56 -0.69 -27.26
CA PHE A 117 12.76 -0.19 -26.61
C PHE A 117 13.97 -1.09 -26.82
N THR A 118 13.76 -2.40 -26.93
CA THR A 118 14.83 -3.35 -27.32
C THR A 118 15.41 -2.99 -28.67
N GLN A 119 14.55 -2.60 -29.64
CA GLN A 119 14.96 -2.21 -30.98
C GLN A 119 15.77 -0.90 -31.00
N LYS A 120 15.55 0.00 -30.04
CA LYS A 120 16.32 1.23 -29.87
C LYS A 120 17.75 1.00 -29.37
N GLY A 121 18.06 -0.21 -28.88
CA GLY A 121 19.35 -0.53 -28.34
C GLY A 121 19.70 0.26 -27.06
N ILE A 122 18.67 0.56 -26.24
CA ILE A 122 18.85 1.23 -24.94
C ILE A 122 19.74 0.38 -24.05
N LYS A 123 20.77 1.01 -23.47
CA LYS A 123 21.75 0.33 -22.63
C LYS A 123 21.49 0.63 -21.16
N HIS A 124 21.59 -0.41 -20.33
CA HIS A 124 21.62 -0.23 -18.89
C HIS A 124 22.94 0.44 -18.49
N THR A 125 22.85 1.44 -17.62
CA THR A 125 23.98 2.29 -17.24
C THR A 125 24.28 2.12 -15.76
N ILE A 126 25.56 2.07 -15.39
CA ILE A 126 26.04 2.09 -14.01
C ILE A 126 26.70 3.45 -13.79
N PHE A 127 26.21 4.19 -12.81
CA PHE A 127 26.80 5.46 -12.38
C PHE A 127 27.87 5.18 -11.34
N LEU A 128 29.12 5.59 -11.63
CA LEU A 128 30.23 5.53 -10.70
C LEU A 128 30.50 6.96 -10.23
N PHE A 129 30.50 7.19 -8.94
CA PHE A 129 30.63 8.52 -8.35
C PHE A 129 31.52 8.51 -7.10
N GLU A 130 32.11 9.64 -6.78
CA GLU A 130 32.76 9.89 -5.51
C GLU A 130 31.72 10.39 -4.50
N LYS A 131 31.97 10.18 -3.21
CA LYS A 131 31.04 10.52 -2.13
C LYS A 131 30.49 11.95 -2.22
N GLU A 132 31.37 12.90 -2.57
CA GLU A 132 31.02 14.31 -2.68
C GLU A 132 30.05 14.61 -3.85
N ASN A 133 29.96 13.71 -4.82
CA ASN A 133 29.19 13.87 -6.05
C ASN A 133 27.92 13.04 -6.07
N ALA A 134 27.55 12.42 -4.94
CA ALA A 134 26.37 11.55 -4.89
C ALA A 134 25.06 12.24 -5.35
N ALA A 135 24.89 13.53 -5.03
CA ALA A 135 23.71 14.28 -5.46
C ALA A 135 23.61 14.45 -6.99
N GLN A 136 24.74 14.44 -7.70
CA GLN A 136 24.78 14.60 -9.16
C GLN A 136 24.24 13.36 -9.90
N VAL A 137 24.21 12.20 -9.25
CA VAL A 137 23.73 10.94 -9.85
C VAL A 137 22.28 11.09 -10.33
N ILE A 138 21.46 11.85 -9.62
CA ILE A 138 20.06 12.08 -9.99
C ILE A 138 19.95 12.94 -11.25
N ASP A 139 20.75 14.01 -11.32
CA ASP A 139 20.77 14.92 -12.48
C ASP A 139 21.34 14.20 -13.71
N GLU A 140 22.39 13.42 -13.56
CA GLU A 140 22.96 12.59 -14.63
C GLU A 140 21.96 11.54 -15.14
N PHE A 141 21.16 10.97 -14.23
CA PHE A 141 20.08 10.06 -14.63
C PHE A 141 18.98 10.82 -15.37
N GLY A 142 18.60 12.01 -14.90
CA GLY A 142 17.64 12.89 -15.58
C GLY A 142 18.08 13.23 -17.01
N GLN A 143 19.37 13.60 -17.18
CA GLN A 143 19.96 13.87 -18.49
C GLN A 143 19.92 12.62 -19.39
N LEU A 144 20.31 11.45 -18.85
CA LEU A 144 20.27 10.17 -19.58
C LEU A 144 18.84 9.86 -20.09
N ILE A 145 17.82 10.14 -19.28
CA ILE A 145 16.41 9.95 -19.69
C ILE A 145 16.05 10.89 -20.84
N LEU A 146 16.40 12.18 -20.75
CA LEU A 146 16.11 13.16 -21.81
C LEU A 146 16.88 12.85 -23.09
N ASP A 147 18.09 12.30 -23.01
CA ASP A 147 18.86 11.87 -24.18
C ASP A 147 18.30 10.60 -24.83
N THR A 148 17.64 9.75 -24.05
CA THR A 148 17.13 8.44 -24.48
C THR A 148 15.72 8.52 -25.04
N PHE A 149 14.85 9.31 -24.43
CA PHE A 149 13.42 9.39 -24.75
C PHE A 149 13.04 10.76 -25.29
N SER A 150 12.18 10.77 -26.31
CA SER A 150 11.55 11.99 -26.82
C SER A 150 10.42 12.46 -25.87
N ASP A 151 10.00 13.72 -26.00
CA ASP A 151 8.88 14.26 -25.22
C ASP A 151 7.57 13.52 -25.50
N GLU A 152 7.37 13.04 -26.74
CA GLU A 152 6.21 12.24 -27.10
C GLU A 152 6.20 10.89 -26.37
N GLU A 153 7.35 10.26 -26.22
CA GLU A 153 7.48 9.01 -25.47
C GLU A 153 7.29 9.23 -23.98
N LEU A 154 7.92 10.24 -23.39
CA LEU A 154 7.73 10.58 -21.99
C LEU A 154 6.24 10.84 -21.68
N LYS A 155 5.52 11.49 -22.57
CA LYS A 155 4.09 11.72 -22.46
C LYS A 155 3.26 10.44 -22.65
N THR A 156 3.64 9.58 -23.58
CA THR A 156 2.94 8.32 -23.86
C THR A 156 3.02 7.37 -22.65
N TYR A 157 4.18 7.33 -21.99
CA TYR A 157 4.47 6.47 -20.85
C TYR A 157 4.42 7.22 -19.50
N GLU A 158 3.65 8.31 -19.43
CA GLU A 158 3.50 9.11 -18.20
C GLU A 158 2.99 8.27 -17.00
N LYS A 159 2.16 7.25 -17.25
CA LYS A 159 1.63 6.37 -16.21
C LYS A 159 2.67 5.43 -15.64
N GLU A 160 3.53 4.92 -16.49
CA GLU A 160 4.67 4.07 -16.12
C GLU A 160 5.73 4.91 -15.43
N GLY A 161 6.00 6.10 -15.93
CA GLY A 161 6.85 7.13 -15.34
C GLY A 161 8.31 6.73 -15.15
N VAL A 162 9.09 7.67 -14.65
CA VAL A 162 10.51 7.49 -14.28
C VAL A 162 10.62 7.40 -12.76
N HIS A 163 11.26 6.36 -12.24
CA HIS A 163 11.35 6.08 -10.82
C HIS A 163 12.78 6.04 -10.32
N VAL A 164 12.99 6.58 -9.11
CA VAL A 164 14.23 6.46 -8.36
C VAL A 164 13.93 5.70 -7.07
N ILE A 165 14.56 4.55 -6.89
CA ILE A 165 14.25 3.66 -5.78
C ILE A 165 15.48 3.35 -4.95
N GLY A 166 15.28 3.24 -3.65
CA GLY A 166 16.32 2.85 -2.72
C GLY A 166 15.80 1.93 -1.63
N MET A 167 16.71 1.19 -1.01
CA MET A 167 16.36 0.25 0.07
C MET A 167 15.99 0.99 1.35
N ILE A 168 16.69 2.08 1.65
CA ILE A 168 16.51 2.88 2.87
C ILE A 168 15.96 4.25 2.48
N HIS A 169 14.75 4.55 2.93
CA HIS A 169 14.05 5.82 2.69
C HIS A 169 13.80 6.64 3.95
N ASP A 170 14.06 6.06 5.13
CA ASP A 170 13.97 6.78 6.39
C ASP A 170 15.34 7.36 6.79
N LYS A 171 15.36 8.63 7.17
CA LYS A 171 16.55 9.28 7.67
C LYS A 171 16.92 8.69 9.03
N LYS A 172 18.04 7.97 9.11
CA LYS A 172 18.56 7.41 10.36
C LYS A 172 19.56 8.38 10.99
N GLU A 173 19.57 8.41 12.34
CA GLU A 173 20.60 9.16 13.08
C GLU A 173 22.00 8.66 12.73
N GLU A 174 22.95 9.58 12.63
CA GLU A 174 24.35 9.25 12.35
C GLU A 174 24.92 8.39 13.46
N THR A 175 25.23 7.14 13.16
CA THR A 175 26.01 6.26 14.02
C THR A 175 27.39 6.04 13.40
N LYS A 176 28.42 5.81 14.24
CA LYS A 176 29.82 5.69 13.81
C LYS A 176 30.11 4.59 12.78
N ASP A 177 29.21 3.62 12.62
CA ASP A 177 29.37 2.46 11.73
C ASP A 177 28.61 2.62 10.39
N ASN A 178 28.11 3.80 10.11
CA ASN A 178 27.31 4.02 8.94
C ASN A 178 28.16 4.33 7.71
N GLN A 179 28.18 3.44 6.73
CA GLN A 179 28.76 3.70 5.42
C GLN A 179 27.87 4.67 4.63
N PHE A 180 28.46 5.54 3.86
CA PHE A 180 27.80 6.44 2.93
C PHE A 180 27.93 5.88 1.50
N PRO A 181 26.89 5.97 0.65
CA PRO A 181 25.54 6.43 0.92
C PRO A 181 24.73 5.40 1.71
N LYS A 182 23.66 5.85 2.40
CA LYS A 182 22.82 4.97 3.23
C LYS A 182 21.40 4.86 2.75
N GLY A 183 20.95 5.84 2.01
CA GLY A 183 19.58 5.91 1.57
C GLY A 183 19.33 7.07 0.62
N ILE A 184 18.10 7.17 0.16
CA ILE A 184 17.66 8.14 -0.85
C ILE A 184 18.03 9.58 -0.46
N TYR A 185 17.92 9.94 0.82
CA TYR A 185 18.20 11.30 1.31
C TYR A 185 19.70 11.70 1.20
N ASP A 186 20.60 10.75 1.03
CA ASP A 186 22.02 11.05 0.80
C ASP A 186 22.29 11.51 -0.64
N TYR A 187 21.43 11.09 -1.56
CA TYR A 187 21.45 11.55 -2.95
C TYR A 187 20.61 12.80 -3.17
N TRP A 188 19.49 12.92 -2.44
CA TRP A 188 18.60 14.06 -2.50
C TRP A 188 18.19 14.51 -1.09
N ASN A 189 18.83 15.55 -0.59
CA ASN A 189 18.66 16.03 0.78
C ASN A 189 17.24 16.55 1.09
N ALA A 190 16.53 17.06 0.08
CA ALA A 190 15.15 17.51 0.24
C ALA A 190 14.10 16.38 0.14
N TYR A 191 14.55 15.14 -0.10
CA TYR A 191 13.66 13.99 -0.12
C TYR A 191 12.97 13.81 1.23
N GLU A 192 11.67 13.76 1.19
CA GLU A 192 10.88 13.23 2.30
C GLU A 192 10.15 12.00 1.79
N ALA A 193 10.34 10.88 2.48
CA ALA A 193 9.57 9.69 2.20
C ALA A 193 8.11 10.09 2.16
N ARG A 194 7.50 10.04 0.95
CA ARG A 194 6.08 10.35 0.82
C ARG A 194 5.41 9.50 1.85
N THR A 195 4.87 10.17 2.83
CA THR A 195 3.92 9.60 3.74
C THR A 195 2.62 9.28 2.96
N ALA A 196 2.73 8.60 1.80
CA ALA A 196 1.61 7.94 1.16
C ALA A 196 0.96 6.96 2.13
N ASN A 197 1.68 6.61 3.18
CA ASN A 197 1.17 5.93 4.36
C ASN A 197 1.07 6.79 5.62
N LYS A 198 1.53 8.01 5.68
CA LYS A 198 0.84 9.00 6.49
C LYS A 198 -0.41 9.37 5.68
N ARG A 199 -1.39 8.49 5.67
CA ARG A 199 -2.78 8.82 5.52
C ARG A 199 -2.93 10.09 6.33
N THR A 200 -3.01 11.26 5.70
CA THR A 200 -3.21 12.53 6.40
C THR A 200 -4.43 12.29 7.25
N THR A 201 -4.20 12.21 8.57
CA THR A 201 -5.29 11.85 9.48
C THR A 201 -6.34 12.91 9.28
N PRO A 202 -7.54 12.61 8.80
CA PRO A 202 -8.52 13.62 8.43
C PRO A 202 -8.69 14.62 9.56
N LYS A 203 -8.69 15.92 9.25
CA LYS A 203 -8.75 16.98 10.27
C LYS A 203 -10.12 17.10 10.89
N ASN A 204 -11.16 16.86 10.10
CA ASN A 204 -12.57 16.98 10.49
C ASN A 204 -13.25 15.61 10.44
N LEU A 205 -14.34 15.46 11.18
CA LEU A 205 -15.07 14.21 11.26
C LEU A 205 -15.66 13.80 9.91
N ILE A 206 -16.19 14.76 9.14
CA ILE A 206 -16.77 14.50 7.82
C ILE A 206 -15.75 13.90 6.85
N ASP A 207 -14.48 14.26 6.94
CA ASP A 207 -13.44 13.75 6.06
C ASP A 207 -13.15 12.26 6.29
N TYR A 208 -13.42 11.74 7.50
CA TYR A 208 -13.40 10.30 7.77
C TYR A 208 -14.51 9.56 7.02
N PHE A 209 -15.69 10.16 6.93
CA PHE A 209 -16.82 9.57 6.22
C PHE A 209 -16.60 9.61 4.71
N ARG A 210 -16.11 10.74 4.18
CA ARG A 210 -15.74 10.90 2.77
C ARG A 210 -14.70 9.86 2.36
N LYS A 211 -13.64 9.72 3.17
CA LYS A 211 -12.59 8.72 2.93
C LYS A 211 -13.14 7.29 2.96
N GLY A 212 -14.06 7.00 3.86
CA GLY A 212 -14.73 5.70 3.90
C GLY A 212 -15.56 5.43 2.65
N ILE A 213 -16.26 6.43 2.12
CA ILE A 213 -17.03 6.33 0.87
C ILE A 213 -16.09 6.11 -0.32
N GLU A 214 -15.01 6.86 -0.40
CA GLU A 214 -13.98 6.72 -1.44
C GLU A 214 -13.38 5.31 -1.46
N GLU A 215 -12.97 4.78 -0.31
CA GLU A 215 -12.43 3.42 -0.21
C GLU A 215 -13.46 2.35 -0.60
N PHE A 216 -14.73 2.54 -0.23
CA PHE A 216 -15.80 1.66 -0.65
C PHE A 216 -16.03 1.70 -2.17
N GLN A 217 -15.99 2.89 -2.78
CA GLN A 217 -16.13 3.05 -4.24
C GLN A 217 -14.98 2.39 -5.00
N ASN A 218 -13.75 2.47 -4.46
CA ASN A 218 -12.56 1.90 -5.08
C ASN A 218 -12.49 0.38 -4.96
N ASN A 219 -12.84 -0.18 -3.79
CA ASN A 219 -12.59 -1.58 -3.46
C ASN A 219 -13.87 -2.44 -3.37
N GLY A 220 -15.05 -1.80 -3.30
CA GLY A 220 -16.34 -2.50 -3.13
C GLY A 220 -16.55 -3.10 -1.73
N GLU A 221 -15.63 -2.86 -0.77
CA GLU A 221 -15.68 -3.46 0.56
C GLU A 221 -16.29 -2.51 1.60
N LYS A 222 -17.52 -2.78 1.99
CA LYS A 222 -18.23 -2.01 3.03
C LYS A 222 -17.53 -2.05 4.40
N SER A 223 -16.71 -3.06 4.65
CA SER A 223 -15.88 -3.19 5.86
C SER A 223 -14.87 -2.05 6.00
N GLU A 224 -14.27 -1.58 4.92
CA GLU A 224 -13.33 -0.46 4.93
C GLU A 224 -14.04 0.87 5.18
N GLN A 225 -15.20 1.10 4.56
CA GLN A 225 -16.03 2.25 4.87
C GLN A 225 -16.36 2.33 6.36
N ILE A 226 -16.80 1.22 6.95
CA ILE A 226 -17.16 1.13 8.36
C ILE A 226 -15.92 1.38 9.26
N GLU A 227 -14.76 0.85 8.91
CA GLU A 227 -13.53 1.09 9.67
C GLU A 227 -13.14 2.57 9.67
N TRP A 228 -13.28 3.28 8.54
CA TRP A 228 -13.03 4.72 8.49
C TRP A 228 -14.01 5.53 9.33
N ILE A 229 -15.30 5.20 9.28
CA ILE A 229 -16.32 5.80 10.16
C ILE A 229 -15.93 5.57 11.63
N CYS A 230 -15.55 4.35 12.00
CA CYS A 230 -15.15 4.02 13.37
C CYS A 230 -13.86 4.75 13.80
N LYS A 231 -12.90 4.98 12.90
CA LYS A 231 -11.73 5.85 13.20
C LYS A 231 -12.16 7.26 13.55
N GLY A 232 -13.11 7.82 12.80
CA GLY A 232 -13.69 9.14 13.10
C GLY A 232 -14.41 9.16 14.43
N LEU A 233 -15.28 8.18 14.71
CA LEU A 233 -16.03 8.06 15.96
C LEU A 233 -15.11 7.86 17.17
N ARG A 234 -14.06 7.04 17.05
CA ARG A 234 -13.04 6.89 18.08
C ARG A 234 -12.42 8.24 18.45
N ARG A 235 -12.05 9.02 17.44
CA ARG A 235 -11.46 10.34 17.66
C ARG A 235 -12.46 11.32 18.26
N LEU A 236 -13.73 11.23 17.86
CA LEU A 236 -14.82 12.00 18.42
C LEU A 236 -14.98 11.75 19.93
N VAL A 237 -15.03 10.46 20.33
CA VAL A 237 -15.15 10.06 21.75
C VAL A 237 -13.93 10.50 22.56
N ASN A 238 -12.71 10.34 22.00
CA ASN A 238 -11.49 10.78 22.67
C ASN A 238 -11.47 12.31 22.90
N LYS A 239 -11.96 13.10 21.95
CA LYS A 239 -12.11 14.54 22.10
C LYS A 239 -13.16 14.90 23.17
N ALA A 240 -14.26 14.20 23.20
CA ALA A 240 -15.30 14.41 24.20
C ALA A 240 -14.82 14.10 25.62
N LYS A 241 -13.96 13.11 25.77
CA LYS A 241 -13.34 12.72 27.07
C LYS A 241 -12.01 13.44 27.36
N GLU A 242 -11.55 14.31 26.45
CA GLU A 242 -10.29 15.08 26.56
C GLU A 242 -9.06 14.18 26.85
N CYS A 243 -9.07 12.95 26.39
CA CYS A 243 -8.00 11.98 26.58
C CYS A 243 -7.99 10.90 25.50
N ASN A 244 -6.93 10.09 25.47
CA ASN A 244 -6.80 8.93 24.60
C ASN A 244 -7.53 7.70 25.17
N TYR A 245 -8.82 7.84 25.45
CA TYR A 245 -9.67 6.82 26.07
C TYR A 245 -9.77 5.54 25.21
N ILE A 246 -9.89 5.71 23.89
CA ILE A 246 -9.89 4.60 22.95
C ILE A 246 -8.54 4.60 22.22
N PRO A 247 -7.70 3.54 22.39
CA PRO A 247 -6.36 3.51 21.83
C PRO A 247 -6.37 3.53 20.29
N ALA A 248 -5.34 4.11 19.70
CA ALA A 248 -5.19 4.23 18.25
C ALA A 248 -4.75 2.93 17.56
N THR A 249 -4.27 1.95 18.32
CA THR A 249 -3.73 0.68 17.82
C THR A 249 -4.82 -0.33 17.48
N GLY A 250 -4.66 -1.03 16.37
CA GLY A 250 -5.56 -2.10 15.92
C GLY A 250 -6.82 -1.61 15.22
N ASN A 251 -7.78 -2.50 15.05
CA ASN A 251 -9.06 -2.24 14.40
C ASN A 251 -9.95 -1.37 15.30
N SER A 252 -10.44 -0.25 14.74
CA SER A 252 -11.19 0.77 15.49
C SER A 252 -12.53 0.27 16.00
N ILE A 253 -13.21 -0.59 15.25
CA ILE A 253 -14.47 -1.21 15.68
C ILE A 253 -14.23 -2.04 16.94
N ASN A 254 -13.23 -2.90 16.92
CA ASN A 254 -12.90 -3.76 18.06
C ASN A 254 -12.49 -2.94 19.29
N ALA A 255 -11.75 -1.85 19.09
CA ALA A 255 -11.34 -0.96 20.18
C ALA A 255 -12.55 -0.28 20.84
N ILE A 256 -13.50 0.21 20.05
CA ILE A 256 -14.75 0.79 20.53
C ILE A 256 -15.60 -0.26 21.26
N MET A 257 -15.80 -1.41 20.63
CA MET A 257 -16.66 -2.47 21.17
C MET A 257 -16.20 -3.05 22.51
N LYS A 258 -14.89 -3.04 22.79
CA LYS A 258 -14.34 -3.51 24.08
C LYS A 258 -14.76 -2.66 25.27
N LEU A 259 -15.12 -1.40 25.06
CA LEU A 259 -15.49 -0.45 26.11
C LEU A 259 -17.00 -0.39 26.38
N LEU A 260 -17.79 -1.10 25.60
CA LEU A 260 -19.25 -1.10 25.68
C LEU A 260 -19.78 -2.37 26.33
N SER A 261 -20.84 -2.26 27.11
CA SER A 261 -21.63 -3.39 27.59
C SER A 261 -22.34 -4.10 26.41
N ASP A 262 -22.86 -5.31 26.64
CA ASP A 262 -23.51 -6.06 25.56
C ASP A 262 -24.77 -5.41 25.01
N GLU A 263 -25.48 -4.66 25.84
CA GLU A 263 -26.63 -3.85 25.42
C GLU A 263 -26.18 -2.64 24.58
N GLN A 264 -25.20 -1.89 25.08
CA GLN A 264 -24.62 -0.76 24.34
C GLN A 264 -23.99 -1.18 23.01
N LYS A 265 -23.39 -2.37 22.91
CA LYS A 265 -22.87 -2.93 21.65
C LYS A 265 -23.96 -3.11 20.60
N LYS A 266 -25.16 -3.54 21.01
CA LYS A 266 -26.32 -3.69 20.09
C LYS A 266 -26.75 -2.33 19.57
N ASP A 267 -26.86 -1.34 20.44
CA ASP A 267 -27.27 0.00 20.06
C ASP A 267 -26.20 0.70 19.22
N PHE A 268 -24.91 0.55 19.57
CA PHE A 268 -23.81 1.05 18.76
C PHE A 268 -23.84 0.48 17.33
N ARG A 269 -24.05 -0.82 17.17
CA ARG A 269 -24.14 -1.45 15.84
C ARG A 269 -25.29 -0.87 15.01
N LYS A 270 -26.47 -0.68 15.62
CA LYS A 270 -27.62 -0.07 14.92
C LYS A 270 -27.30 1.37 14.47
N LEU A 271 -26.71 2.17 15.34
CA LEU A 271 -26.36 3.56 15.02
C LEU A 271 -25.26 3.63 13.98
N LEU A 272 -24.27 2.71 14.04
CA LEU A 272 -23.19 2.60 13.05
C LEU A 272 -23.72 2.23 11.66
N MET A 273 -24.68 1.30 11.58
CA MET A 273 -25.29 0.96 10.31
C MET A 273 -26.06 2.13 9.71
N LEU A 274 -26.78 2.92 10.52
CA LEU A 274 -27.43 4.13 10.05
C LEU A 274 -26.42 5.14 9.48
N LEU A 275 -25.23 5.27 10.10
CA LEU A 275 -24.15 6.13 9.60
C LEU A 275 -23.52 5.59 8.31
N ALA A 276 -23.50 4.28 8.12
CA ALA A 276 -22.90 3.65 6.94
C ALA A 276 -23.87 3.55 5.75
N ASP A 277 -25.14 3.80 5.94
CA ASP A 277 -26.18 3.73 4.89
C ASP A 277 -26.42 5.07 4.16
N PHE A 278 -25.78 6.15 4.61
CA PHE A 278 -25.77 7.38 3.83
C PHE A 278 -25.01 7.14 2.50
N GLY A 279 -25.64 7.55 1.39
CA GLY A 279 -25.22 7.22 0.03
C GLY A 279 -23.81 7.72 -0.36
N ASN A 280 -23.51 7.64 -1.64
CA ASN A 280 -22.17 7.93 -2.20
C ASN A 280 -21.72 9.39 -2.05
N LEU A 281 -22.62 10.31 -1.72
CA LEU A 281 -22.34 11.72 -1.47
C LEU A 281 -23.11 12.16 -0.23
N ILE A 282 -22.39 12.76 0.72
CA ILE A 282 -22.99 13.30 1.93
C ILE A 282 -23.33 14.77 1.68
N SER A 283 -24.62 15.10 1.71
CA SER A 283 -25.08 16.50 1.66
C SER A 283 -24.98 17.17 3.05
N LYS A 284 -25.12 18.49 3.07
CA LYS A 284 -25.13 19.25 4.32
C LYS A 284 -26.34 18.91 5.20
N GLU A 285 -27.46 18.54 4.58
CA GLU A 285 -28.68 18.07 5.25
C GLU A 285 -28.48 16.69 5.87
N ASP A 286 -27.84 15.76 5.11
CA ASP A 286 -27.49 14.44 5.62
C ASP A 286 -26.56 14.58 6.84
N TRP A 287 -25.56 15.46 6.76
CA TRP A 287 -24.64 15.69 7.86
C TRP A 287 -25.33 16.14 9.14
N LYS A 288 -26.35 17.01 9.05
CA LYS A 288 -27.13 17.41 10.23
C LYS A 288 -27.81 16.19 10.88
N SER A 289 -28.37 15.29 10.06
CA SER A 289 -28.97 14.05 10.54
C SER A 289 -27.93 13.11 11.17
N MET A 290 -26.76 12.98 10.55
CA MET A 290 -25.64 12.18 11.06
C MET A 290 -25.13 12.71 12.40
N VAL A 291 -25.05 14.03 12.60
CA VAL A 291 -24.64 14.66 13.88
C VAL A 291 -25.58 14.26 15.02
N ILE A 292 -26.86 14.11 14.75
CA ILE A 292 -27.84 13.62 15.76
C ILE A 292 -27.51 12.18 16.17
N ILE A 293 -27.17 11.33 15.21
CA ILE A 293 -26.76 9.93 15.46
C ILE A 293 -25.46 9.89 16.27
N MET A 294 -24.48 10.73 15.92
CA MET A 294 -23.21 10.83 16.62
C MET A 294 -23.36 11.27 18.09
N LYS A 295 -24.29 12.18 18.38
CA LYS A 295 -24.62 12.55 19.77
C LYS A 295 -25.15 11.36 20.56
N LYS A 296 -26.03 10.53 19.94
CA LYS A 296 -26.48 9.28 20.57
C LYS A 296 -25.34 8.28 20.80
N ILE A 297 -24.36 8.24 19.90
CA ILE A 297 -23.15 7.41 20.10
C ILE A 297 -22.34 7.94 21.28
N LEU A 298 -22.12 9.27 21.39
CA LEU A 298 -21.42 9.86 22.53
C LEU A 298 -22.08 9.51 23.86
N SER A 299 -23.42 9.53 23.94
CA SER A 299 -24.13 9.15 25.16
C SER A 299 -23.91 7.70 25.59
N LEU A 300 -23.59 6.77 24.67
CA LEU A 300 -23.20 5.40 25.03
C LEU A 300 -21.88 5.35 25.83
N PHE A 301 -21.06 6.38 25.73
CA PHE A 301 -19.79 6.54 26.46
C PHE A 301 -19.92 7.48 27.66
N GLU A 302 -21.14 7.80 28.07
CA GLU A 302 -21.41 8.71 29.19
C GLU A 302 -20.68 10.05 29.03
N THR A 303 -20.76 10.62 27.82
CA THR A 303 -20.09 11.88 27.49
C THR A 303 -20.98 12.81 26.67
N GLU A 304 -20.77 14.11 26.81
CA GLU A 304 -21.48 15.16 26.09
C GLU A 304 -20.55 15.91 25.12
N PRO A 305 -21.08 16.50 24.06
CA PRO A 305 -20.30 17.33 23.15
C PRO A 305 -19.69 18.56 23.88
N ASN A 306 -18.37 18.69 23.81
CA ASN A 306 -17.63 19.90 24.21
C ASN A 306 -17.28 20.75 22.97
N GLU A 307 -16.52 21.84 23.17
CA GLU A 307 -16.14 22.76 22.09
C GLU A 307 -15.28 22.06 21.02
N ASP A 308 -14.38 21.18 21.42
CA ASP A 308 -13.51 20.41 20.49
C ASP A 308 -14.29 19.39 19.65
N VAL A 309 -15.30 18.76 20.23
CA VAL A 309 -16.23 17.87 19.52
C VAL A 309 -17.04 18.68 18.49
N ASN A 310 -17.54 19.86 18.88
CA ASN A 310 -18.30 20.70 17.98
C ASN A 310 -17.46 21.25 16.82
N LYS A 311 -16.20 21.62 17.06
CA LYS A 311 -15.25 22.00 16.01
C LYS A 311 -14.95 20.85 15.07
N PHE A 312 -14.67 19.67 15.62
CA PHE A 312 -14.35 18.47 14.87
C PHE A 312 -15.53 17.94 14.04
N GLY A 313 -16.75 18.03 14.56
CA GLY A 313 -17.99 17.60 13.90
C GLY A 313 -18.63 18.65 12.97
N LYS A 314 -18.00 19.82 12.80
CA LYS A 314 -18.53 20.88 11.94
C LYS A 314 -18.50 20.44 10.47
N TRP A 315 -19.54 20.85 9.71
CA TRP A 315 -19.54 20.71 8.26
C TRP A 315 -18.40 21.50 7.64
N VAL A 316 -17.67 20.87 6.72
CA VAL A 316 -16.64 21.49 5.89
C VAL A 316 -16.95 21.13 4.44
N GLU A 317 -16.96 22.12 3.57
CA GLU A 317 -17.12 21.89 2.12
C GLU A 317 -15.97 21.03 1.60
N ASP A 318 -16.26 20.18 0.63
CA ASP A 318 -15.29 19.33 -0.02
C ASP A 318 -14.37 20.20 -0.88
N GLN A 319 -13.16 20.44 -0.42
CA GLN A 319 -12.20 21.25 -1.16
C GLN A 319 -11.59 20.51 -2.36
N GLU A 320 -11.66 19.16 -2.36
CA GLU A 320 -11.09 18.36 -3.44
C GLU A 320 -11.97 18.34 -4.70
N LYS A 321 -13.28 18.53 -4.58
CA LYS A 321 -14.18 18.58 -5.76
C LYS A 321 -14.13 19.87 -6.58
N SER A 322 -13.57 20.94 -6.03
CA SER A 322 -13.32 22.16 -6.82
C SER A 322 -12.10 22.04 -7.72
N ASN A 323 -11.26 21.00 -7.56
CA ASN A 323 -10.07 20.76 -8.36
C ASN A 323 -10.20 19.59 -9.34
N GLU A 324 -11.28 18.80 -9.30
CA GLU A 324 -11.51 17.69 -10.25
C GLU A 324 -11.92 18.13 -11.67
N ASN A 325 -12.10 19.44 -11.93
CA ASN A 325 -12.26 20.00 -13.27
C ASN A 325 -11.08 20.88 -13.73
N SER A 326 -10.01 20.93 -12.96
CA SER A 326 -8.73 21.41 -13.43
C SER A 326 -7.86 20.19 -13.73
N ASN A 327 -7.46 20.04 -15.01
CA ASN A 327 -6.32 19.22 -15.38
C ASN A 327 -5.35 19.19 -14.21
N GLU A 328 -4.96 17.98 -13.74
CA GLU A 328 -3.81 17.87 -12.84
C GLU A 328 -2.67 18.58 -13.57
N ASN A 329 -2.48 19.85 -13.24
CA ASN A 329 -1.41 20.63 -13.80
C ASN A 329 -0.12 19.94 -13.39
N SER A 330 0.78 19.76 -14.34
CA SER A 330 2.13 19.27 -14.13
C SER A 330 2.85 19.98 -12.98
N ASP A 331 2.42 21.18 -12.64
CA ASP A 331 2.98 22.00 -11.56
C ASP A 331 2.64 21.51 -10.15
N ASP A 332 1.52 20.81 -9.92
CA ASP A 332 1.18 20.28 -8.60
C ASP A 332 2.04 19.06 -8.21
N LYS A 333 2.49 18.27 -9.17
CA LYS A 333 3.45 17.16 -8.93
C LYS A 333 4.81 17.71 -8.48
N LYS A 334 5.25 18.87 -8.98
CA LYS A 334 6.52 19.53 -8.62
C LYS A 334 6.63 19.93 -7.16
N LEU A 335 5.50 20.00 -6.43
CA LEU A 335 5.44 20.36 -5.01
C LEU A 335 5.41 19.16 -4.07
N LEU A 336 5.39 17.92 -4.59
CA LEU A 336 5.37 16.72 -3.76
C LEU A 336 6.78 16.40 -3.26
N PRO A 337 6.96 16.06 -1.98
CA PRO A 337 8.28 15.88 -1.37
C PRO A 337 9.04 14.64 -1.85
N ASN A 338 8.41 13.81 -2.68
CA ASN A 338 9.00 12.63 -3.30
C ASN A 338 9.06 12.71 -4.83
N TYR A 339 8.83 13.89 -5.41
CA TYR A 339 9.00 14.14 -6.83
C TYR A 339 10.16 15.11 -7.07
N TYR A 340 11.08 14.69 -7.91
CA TYR A 340 12.21 15.50 -8.36
C TYR A 340 12.00 15.83 -9.83
N VAL A 341 12.09 17.11 -10.19
CA VAL A 341 12.01 17.55 -11.56
C VAL A 341 13.41 17.93 -12.01
N TYR A 342 13.94 17.20 -12.96
CA TYR A 342 15.16 17.57 -13.65
C TYR A 342 14.81 18.42 -14.86
N CYS A 343 15.52 19.54 -15.02
CA CYS A 343 15.38 20.43 -16.18
C CYS A 343 16.75 20.60 -16.84
N ASP A 344 16.85 20.22 -18.10
CA ASP A 344 18.04 20.47 -18.89
C ASP A 344 18.14 21.98 -19.23
N GLU A 345 19.23 22.62 -18.85
CA GLU A 345 19.43 24.05 -19.01
C GLU A 345 19.51 24.51 -20.49
N GLU A 346 20.00 23.65 -21.38
CA GLU A 346 20.18 23.97 -22.81
C GLU A 346 18.88 23.82 -23.59
N THR A 347 18.22 22.66 -23.47
CA THR A 347 17.02 22.33 -24.25
C THR A 347 15.74 22.79 -23.59
N LYS A 348 15.75 23.12 -22.28
CA LYS A 348 14.58 23.42 -21.44
C LYS A 348 13.59 22.26 -21.35
N ARG A 349 14.03 21.06 -21.65
CA ARG A 349 13.23 19.84 -21.47
C ARG A 349 13.27 19.43 -20.00
N GLU A 350 12.16 18.87 -19.53
CA GLU A 350 12.01 18.46 -18.15
C GLU A 350 11.62 16.97 -18.07
N VAL A 351 12.03 16.31 -17.00
CA VAL A 351 11.58 14.97 -16.64
C VAL A 351 11.27 14.90 -15.15
N ASP A 352 10.09 14.37 -14.85
CA ASP A 352 9.62 14.14 -13.49
C ASP A 352 10.04 12.75 -13.04
N MET A 353 10.66 12.65 -11.85
CA MET A 353 11.13 11.41 -11.26
C MET A 353 10.45 11.18 -9.92
N GLU A 354 9.75 10.05 -9.77
CA GLU A 354 9.12 9.66 -8.51
C GLU A 354 10.10 8.84 -7.66
N PHE A 355 10.34 9.30 -6.45
CA PHE A 355 11.19 8.63 -5.48
C PHE A 355 10.40 7.73 -4.55
N GLY A 356 10.93 6.54 -4.27
CA GLY A 356 10.29 5.60 -3.38
C GLY A 356 11.17 4.46 -2.91
N SER A 357 10.59 3.61 -2.07
CA SER A 357 11.26 2.37 -1.66
C SER A 357 11.06 1.28 -2.70
N ILE A 358 11.97 0.28 -2.72
CA ILE A 358 11.82 -0.93 -3.56
C ILE A 358 10.43 -1.57 -3.36
N HIS A 359 9.91 -1.57 -2.13
CA HIS A 359 8.58 -2.10 -1.83
C HIS A 359 7.42 -1.31 -2.44
N SER A 360 7.57 0.01 -2.59
CA SER A 360 6.50 0.87 -3.11
C SER A 360 6.23 0.65 -4.61
N VAL A 361 7.18 0.07 -5.31
CA VAL A 361 7.14 -0.17 -6.76
C VAL A 361 6.95 -1.64 -7.14
N LYS A 362 6.91 -2.55 -6.15
CA LYS A 362 6.69 -3.98 -6.40
C LYS A 362 5.41 -4.19 -7.23
N GLY A 363 5.53 -4.92 -8.33
CA GLY A 363 4.42 -5.22 -9.24
C GLY A 363 4.06 -4.11 -10.24
N ARG A 364 4.73 -2.95 -10.21
CA ARG A 364 4.52 -1.88 -11.19
C ARG A 364 5.40 -2.08 -12.43
N THR A 365 4.97 -1.48 -13.53
CA THR A 365 5.77 -1.32 -14.75
C THR A 365 6.28 0.12 -14.80
N HIS A 366 7.54 0.32 -15.13
CA HIS A 366 8.18 1.63 -15.20
C HIS A 366 8.78 1.84 -16.61
N LEU A 367 8.81 3.10 -17.06
CA LEU A 367 9.54 3.48 -18.26
C LEU A 367 11.04 3.35 -18.03
N ALA A 368 11.51 3.89 -16.89
CA ALA A 368 12.90 3.76 -16.47
C ALA A 368 13.00 3.75 -14.93
N THR A 369 14.06 3.12 -14.43
CA THR A 369 14.29 3.03 -12.97
C THR A 369 15.76 3.22 -12.66
N LEU A 370 16.06 4.17 -11.77
CA LEU A 370 17.33 4.28 -11.09
C LEU A 370 17.26 3.53 -9.75
N VAL A 371 18.15 2.58 -9.56
CA VAL A 371 18.29 1.87 -8.28
C VAL A 371 19.45 2.48 -7.51
N LEU A 372 19.19 3.06 -6.36
CA LEU A 372 20.18 3.62 -5.45
C LEU A 372 20.65 2.56 -4.46
N GLU A 373 21.91 2.61 -4.12
CA GLU A 373 22.57 1.73 -3.16
C GLU A 373 22.10 1.96 -1.70
#